data_63a94a67f5f1e0df4582e0b079c63449
#
_entry.id   63a94a67f5f1e0df4582e0b079c63449
#
_cell.length_a   1.000
_cell.length_b   1.000
_cell.length_c   1.000
_cell.angle_alpha   90.00
_cell.angle_beta   90.00
_cell.angle_gamma   90.00
#
_symmetry.space_group_name_H-M   'P 1'
#
loop_
_entity.id
_entity.type
_entity.pdbx_description
1 polymer ?
#
loop_
_entity_poly.entity_id
_entity_poly.type
_entity_poly.pdbx_seq_one_letter_code
_entity_poly.pdbx_strand_id
1 'polypeptide(L)'
;MKNKNNFAKQTMPYILLFMVIMGIMLFYDLSKYTVHDLTYDKFMSNLSDGTVEKIEITPKSKAGVYEITGTLDGYDKNESFKVNTPLSEAVLEKVIKYTDESNIEVKTNENPENSSLVTVLVNIVPSILLIGAVLWLFNKISGSNKN
;
A
#
# COMPACT_ATOMS: atom_id res chain seq x y z
N MET A 1 37.88 -12.93 -27.83
CA MET A 1 36.83 -11.89 -27.83
C MET A 1 35.41 -12.43 -28.10
N LYS A 2 35.25 -13.65 -28.62
CA LYS A 2 33.92 -14.23 -28.88
C LYS A 2 33.13 -14.69 -27.64
N ASN A 3 33.74 -14.81 -26.48
CA ASN A 3 33.11 -15.40 -25.28
C ASN A 3 32.31 -14.42 -24.41
N LYS A 4 32.48 -13.11 -24.58
CA LYS A 4 31.76 -12.12 -23.75
C LYS A 4 30.27 -12.03 -24.08
N ASN A 5 29.92 -12.18 -25.34
CA ASN A 5 28.50 -12.06 -25.73
C ASN A 5 27.68 -13.32 -25.42
N ASN A 6 28.31 -14.48 -25.37
CA ASN A 6 27.63 -15.74 -25.01
C ASN A 6 27.38 -15.84 -23.51
N PHE A 7 28.30 -15.32 -22.70
CA PHE A 7 28.13 -15.28 -21.24
C PHE A 7 26.95 -14.40 -20.83
N ALA A 8 26.82 -13.22 -21.42
CA ALA A 8 25.69 -12.33 -21.14
C ALA A 8 24.35 -12.95 -21.59
N LYS A 9 24.32 -13.67 -22.70
CA LYS A 9 23.12 -14.35 -23.20
C LYS A 9 22.71 -15.55 -22.35
N GLN A 10 23.67 -16.27 -21.79
CA GLN A 10 23.42 -17.42 -20.92
C GLN A 10 23.04 -17.00 -19.48
N THR A 11 23.57 -15.90 -18.99
CA THR A 11 23.30 -15.42 -17.64
C THR A 11 22.05 -14.54 -17.52
N MET A 12 21.62 -13.92 -18.61
CA MET A 12 20.46 -13.02 -18.64
C MET A 12 19.17 -13.68 -18.11
N PRO A 13 18.79 -14.90 -18.48
CA PRO A 13 17.59 -15.54 -17.93
C PRO A 13 17.71 -15.82 -16.43
N TYR A 14 18.90 -16.11 -15.92
CA TYR A 14 19.11 -16.32 -14.48
C TYR A 14 19.03 -15.02 -13.68
N ILE A 15 19.56 -13.92 -14.22
CA ILE A 15 19.44 -12.59 -13.62
C ILE A 15 17.97 -12.17 -13.55
N LEU A 16 17.22 -12.43 -14.63
CA LEU A 16 15.80 -12.11 -14.70
C LEU A 16 15.00 -12.96 -13.72
N LEU A 17 15.29 -14.25 -13.62
CA LEU A 17 14.70 -15.14 -12.63
C LEU A 17 15.00 -14.66 -11.19
N PHE A 18 16.23 -14.26 -10.95
CA PHE A 18 16.65 -13.73 -9.65
C PHE A 18 15.90 -12.44 -9.31
N MET A 19 15.74 -11.52 -10.26
CA MET A 19 14.97 -10.30 -10.08
C MET A 19 13.50 -10.59 -9.76
N VAL A 20 12.91 -11.58 -10.45
CA VAL A 20 11.52 -11.99 -10.18
C VAL A 20 11.37 -12.56 -8.78
N ILE A 21 12.28 -13.46 -8.38
CA ILE A 21 12.27 -14.05 -7.04
C ILE A 21 12.45 -12.96 -5.98
N MET A 22 13.39 -12.05 -6.20
CA MET A 22 13.65 -10.94 -5.29
C MET A 22 12.45 -9.99 -5.21
N GLY A 23 11.80 -9.72 -6.33
CA GLY A 23 10.56 -8.95 -6.37
C GLY A 23 9.42 -9.61 -5.58
N ILE A 24 9.27 -10.92 -5.73
CA ILE A 24 8.28 -11.71 -4.96
C ILE A 24 8.61 -11.66 -3.46
N MET A 25 9.87 -11.81 -3.07
CA MET A 25 10.27 -11.73 -1.68
C MET A 25 10.02 -10.36 -1.07
N LEU A 26 10.34 -9.28 -1.78
CA LEU A 26 10.06 -7.92 -1.34
C LEU A 26 8.55 -7.66 -1.23
N PHE A 27 7.77 -8.15 -2.19
CA PHE A 27 6.32 -8.03 -2.15
C PHE A 27 5.71 -8.83 -0.99
N TYR A 28 6.25 -10.01 -0.71
CA TYR A 28 5.81 -10.83 0.42
C TYR A 28 6.12 -10.17 1.77
N ASP A 29 7.27 -9.53 1.88
CA ASP A 29 7.66 -8.79 3.09
C ASP A 29 6.78 -7.54 3.31
N LEU A 30 6.42 -6.85 2.23
CA LEU A 30 5.47 -5.73 2.27
C LEU A 30 4.04 -6.16 2.62
N SER A 31 3.67 -7.41 2.35
CA SER A 31 2.33 -7.94 2.65
C SER A 31 2.15 -8.42 4.09
N LYS A 32 3.19 -8.40 4.92
CA LYS A 32 3.14 -8.76 6.35
C LYS A 32 2.52 -7.68 7.25
N TYR A 33 1.94 -6.64 6.67
CA TYR A 33 1.19 -5.65 7.44
C TYR A 33 -0.06 -6.28 8.01
N THR A 34 -0.19 -6.23 9.32
CA THR A 34 -1.40 -6.66 10.01
C THR A 34 -2.28 -5.45 10.26
N VAL A 35 -3.49 -5.46 9.70
CA VAL A 35 -4.49 -4.42 9.91
C VAL A 35 -5.60 -4.98 10.78
N HIS A 36 -5.79 -4.37 11.95
CA HIS A 36 -6.86 -4.74 12.87
C HIS A 36 -8.09 -3.89 12.58
N ASP A 37 -9.19 -4.53 12.24
CA ASP A 37 -10.48 -3.83 12.08
C ASP A 37 -11.08 -3.54 13.45
N LEU A 38 -11.18 -2.26 13.80
CA LEU A 38 -11.82 -1.81 15.02
C LEU A 38 -13.25 -1.37 14.75
N THR A 39 -14.11 -1.62 15.72
CA THR A 39 -15.43 -0.99 15.75
C THR A 39 -15.31 0.48 16.19
N TYR A 40 -16.31 1.28 15.84
CA TYR A 40 -16.36 2.69 16.25
C TYR A 40 -16.25 2.85 17.77
N ASP A 41 -16.96 2.03 18.54
CA ASP A 41 -16.95 2.08 19.99
C ASP A 41 -15.57 1.77 20.58
N LYS A 42 -14.89 0.74 20.04
CA LYS A 42 -13.52 0.41 20.46
C LYS A 42 -12.53 1.50 20.11
N PHE A 43 -12.66 2.10 18.95
CA PHE A 43 -11.83 3.23 18.53
C PHE A 43 -12.01 4.43 19.45
N MET A 44 -13.25 4.81 19.73
CA MET A 44 -13.54 5.93 20.64
C MET A 44 -13.08 5.67 22.07
N SER A 45 -13.18 4.43 22.53
CA SER A 45 -12.66 4.02 23.84
C SER A 45 -11.14 4.17 23.91
N ASN A 46 -10.43 3.70 22.90
CA ASN A 46 -8.97 3.84 22.80
C ASN A 46 -8.53 5.32 22.73
N LEU A 47 -9.29 6.15 22.01
CA LEU A 47 -9.03 7.60 21.98
C LEU A 47 -9.19 8.23 23.37
N SER A 48 -10.27 7.92 24.07
CA SER A 48 -10.52 8.45 25.41
C SER A 48 -9.52 7.95 26.45
N ASP A 49 -9.03 6.71 26.30
CA ASP A 49 -8.05 6.11 27.19
C ASP A 49 -6.61 6.57 26.90
N GLY A 50 -6.39 7.30 25.80
CA GLY A 50 -5.08 7.81 25.41
C GLY A 50 -4.12 6.73 24.87
N THR A 51 -4.64 5.59 24.42
CA THR A 51 -3.84 4.49 23.88
C THR A 51 -3.53 4.63 22.39
N VAL A 52 -4.11 5.60 21.71
CA VAL A 52 -3.85 5.90 20.31
C VAL A 52 -2.62 6.79 20.19
N GLU A 53 -1.64 6.37 19.38
CA GLU A 53 -0.41 7.15 19.14
C GLU A 53 -0.57 8.10 17.97
N LYS A 54 -1.14 7.61 16.88
CA LYS A 54 -1.21 8.32 15.60
C LYS A 54 -2.47 7.91 14.85
N ILE A 55 -3.09 8.86 14.18
CA ILE A 55 -4.21 8.60 13.29
C ILE A 55 -4.04 9.29 11.95
N GLU A 56 -4.59 8.66 10.94
CA GLU A 56 -4.69 9.17 9.57
C GLU A 56 -6.14 9.08 9.13
N ILE A 57 -6.73 10.21 8.77
CA ILE A 57 -8.14 10.33 8.39
C ILE A 57 -8.23 10.50 6.88
N THR A 58 -8.93 9.60 6.21
CA THR A 58 -9.16 9.65 4.77
C THR A 58 -10.67 9.67 4.52
N PRO A 59 -11.21 10.75 3.96
CA PRO A 59 -12.62 10.79 3.59
C PRO A 59 -12.88 9.91 2.38
N LYS A 60 -13.95 9.11 2.42
CA LYS A 60 -14.44 8.30 1.31
C LYS A 60 -15.89 8.66 1.04
N SER A 61 -16.10 9.66 0.18
CA SER A 61 -17.42 10.25 -0.07
C SER A 61 -18.41 9.27 -0.67
N LYS A 62 -17.98 8.40 -1.59
CA LYS A 62 -18.87 7.40 -2.21
C LYS A 62 -19.38 6.37 -1.22
N ALA A 63 -18.55 5.99 -0.25
CA ALA A 63 -18.95 5.09 0.82
C ALA A 63 -19.64 5.81 1.99
N GLY A 64 -19.63 7.14 2.02
CA GLY A 64 -20.20 7.95 3.08
C GLY A 64 -19.51 7.77 4.44
N VAL A 65 -18.22 7.47 4.43
CA VAL A 65 -17.45 7.20 5.65
C VAL A 65 -16.13 7.98 5.67
N TYR A 66 -15.63 8.21 6.88
CA TYR A 66 -14.21 8.48 7.11
C TYR A 66 -13.51 7.15 7.41
N GLU A 67 -12.51 6.82 6.64
CA GLU A 67 -11.59 5.73 6.97
C GLU A 67 -10.48 6.30 7.85
N ILE A 68 -10.40 5.80 9.06
CA ILE A 68 -9.39 6.21 10.03
C ILE A 68 -8.45 5.03 10.25
N THR A 69 -7.18 5.24 9.97
CA THR A 69 -6.12 4.28 10.22
C THR A 69 -5.15 4.85 11.23
N GLY A 70 -4.45 4.00 11.94
CA GLY A 70 -3.49 4.47 12.91
C GLY A 70 -2.81 3.35 13.68
N THR A 71 -2.12 3.74 14.73
CA THR A 71 -1.39 2.83 15.61
C THR A 71 -1.80 3.02 17.06
N LEU A 72 -1.87 1.91 17.77
CA LEU A 72 -2.10 1.88 19.22
C LEU A 72 -0.80 1.59 19.96
N ASP A 73 -0.76 1.98 21.22
CA ASP A 73 0.32 1.59 22.13
C ASP A 73 0.46 0.07 22.17
N GLY A 74 1.69 -0.43 22.01
CA GLY A 74 1.98 -1.84 21.99
C GLY A 74 1.92 -2.51 20.63
N TYR A 75 1.57 -1.77 19.58
CA TYR A 75 1.65 -2.28 18.20
C TYR A 75 3.09 -2.34 17.71
N ASP A 76 3.41 -3.39 16.94
CA ASP A 76 4.65 -3.49 16.19
C ASP A 76 4.66 -2.52 14.99
N LYS A 77 5.82 -2.33 14.38
CA LYS A 77 5.98 -1.44 13.21
C LYS A 77 5.06 -1.77 12.03
N ASN A 78 4.65 -3.04 11.91
CA ASN A 78 3.82 -3.55 10.82
C ASN A 78 2.36 -3.75 11.24
N GLU A 79 1.98 -3.26 12.40
CA GLU A 79 0.60 -3.31 12.88
C GLU A 79 -0.07 -1.95 12.79
N SER A 80 -1.28 -1.94 12.32
CA SER A 80 -2.14 -0.77 12.29
C SER A 80 -3.58 -1.16 12.55
N PHE A 81 -4.40 -0.22 12.95
CA PHE A 81 -5.84 -0.41 13.01
C PHE A 81 -6.52 0.36 11.87
N LYS A 82 -7.71 -0.06 11.56
CA LYS A 82 -8.61 0.58 10.61
C LYS A 82 -10.01 0.61 11.22
N VAL A 83 -10.66 1.76 11.11
CA VAL A 83 -12.05 1.95 11.50
C VAL A 83 -12.75 2.82 10.47
N ASN A 84 -13.97 2.46 10.13
CA ASN A 84 -14.84 3.29 9.31
C ASN A 84 -15.86 3.99 10.20
N THR A 85 -15.91 5.30 10.12
CA THR A 85 -16.87 6.11 10.85
C THR A 85 -17.81 6.82 9.87
N PRO A 86 -19.05 7.14 10.27
CA PRO A 86 -19.93 7.92 9.41
C PRO A 86 -19.31 9.27 9.02
N LEU A 87 -19.56 9.70 7.79
CA LEU A 87 -19.10 10.99 7.26
C LEU A 87 -20.00 12.11 7.87
N SER A 88 -19.72 12.46 9.11
CA SER A 88 -20.49 13.41 9.91
C SER A 88 -19.55 14.40 10.60
N GLU A 89 -19.90 15.68 10.57
CA GLU A 89 -19.15 16.72 11.28
C GLU A 89 -19.10 16.46 12.79
N ALA A 90 -20.18 15.98 13.37
CA ALA A 90 -20.24 15.67 14.80
C ALA A 90 -19.24 14.58 15.21
N VAL A 91 -19.06 13.57 14.37
CA VAL A 91 -18.07 12.50 14.60
C VAL A 91 -16.67 13.07 14.46
N LEU A 92 -16.42 13.85 13.42
CA LEU A 92 -15.12 14.46 13.17
C LEU A 92 -14.69 15.40 14.30
N GLU A 93 -15.60 16.27 14.76
CA GLU A 93 -15.36 17.16 15.91
C GLU A 93 -15.00 16.39 17.17
N LYS A 94 -15.71 15.29 17.43
CA LYS A 94 -15.46 14.43 18.58
C LYS A 94 -14.08 13.78 18.52
N VAL A 95 -13.69 13.28 17.35
CA VAL A 95 -12.37 12.69 17.12
C VAL A 95 -11.28 13.75 17.32
N ILE A 96 -11.43 14.92 16.71
CA ILE A 96 -10.46 16.02 16.82
C ILE A 96 -10.32 16.48 18.27
N LYS A 97 -11.41 16.60 19.00
CA LYS A 97 -11.38 16.97 20.42
C LYS A 97 -10.52 16.01 21.25
N TYR A 98 -10.72 14.70 21.10
CA TYR A 98 -9.92 13.72 21.82
C TYR A 98 -8.45 13.70 21.38
N THR A 99 -8.18 13.95 20.11
CA THR A 99 -6.79 14.01 19.60
C THR A 99 -6.05 15.23 20.13
N ASP A 100 -6.72 16.38 20.25
CA ASP A 100 -6.14 17.59 20.83
C ASP A 100 -5.88 17.42 22.34
N GLU A 101 -6.81 16.84 23.06
CA GLU A 101 -6.67 16.60 24.51
C GLU A 101 -5.53 15.61 24.83
N SER A 102 -5.26 14.67 23.95
CA SER A 102 -4.25 13.61 24.15
C SER A 102 -2.95 13.83 23.37
N ASN A 103 -2.80 14.94 22.67
CA ASN A 103 -1.62 15.26 21.86
C ASN A 103 -1.30 14.20 20.80
N ILE A 104 -2.31 13.66 20.16
CA ILE A 104 -2.19 12.62 19.13
C ILE A 104 -1.87 13.27 17.80
N GLU A 105 -0.90 12.72 17.06
CA GLU A 105 -0.58 13.16 15.71
C GLU A 105 -1.72 12.80 14.74
N VAL A 106 -2.29 13.81 14.10
CA VAL A 106 -3.39 13.66 13.14
C VAL A 106 -2.93 14.07 11.75
N LYS A 107 -3.02 13.16 10.81
CA LYS A 107 -2.81 13.42 9.39
C LYS A 107 -4.14 13.29 8.66
N THR A 108 -4.50 14.28 7.88
CA THR A 108 -5.68 14.24 7.01
C THR A 108 -5.26 14.08 5.56
N ASN A 109 -5.86 13.12 4.87
CA ASN A 109 -5.63 12.90 3.45
C ASN A 109 -6.75 13.50 2.63
N GLU A 110 -6.44 13.85 1.39
CA GLU A 110 -7.45 14.20 0.42
C GLU A 110 -8.32 12.98 0.08
N ASN A 111 -9.54 13.25 -0.40
CA ASN A 111 -10.45 12.20 -0.85
C ASN A 111 -9.81 11.43 -2.02
N PRO A 112 -9.49 10.12 -1.88
CA PRO A 112 -8.84 9.35 -2.94
C PRO A 112 -9.73 9.15 -4.17
N GLU A 113 -11.03 9.37 -4.04
CA GLU A 113 -11.98 9.31 -5.15
C GLU A 113 -11.77 10.44 -6.16
N ASN A 114 -11.19 11.57 -5.73
CA ASN A 114 -10.81 12.68 -6.60
C ASN A 114 -9.53 12.42 -7.39
N SER A 115 -8.71 11.47 -6.95
CA SER A 115 -7.44 11.08 -7.59
C SER A 115 -7.50 9.67 -8.21
N SER A 116 -8.68 9.22 -8.61
CA SER A 116 -8.89 7.88 -9.16
C SER A 116 -8.02 7.59 -10.39
N LEU A 117 -7.73 8.59 -11.21
CA LEU A 117 -6.83 8.46 -12.35
C LEU A 117 -5.39 8.16 -11.92
N VAL A 118 -4.90 8.83 -10.86
CA VAL A 118 -3.56 8.59 -10.33
C VAL A 118 -3.46 7.20 -9.70
N THR A 119 -4.48 6.79 -8.95
CA THR A 119 -4.54 5.44 -8.35
C THR A 119 -4.58 4.35 -9.42
N VAL A 120 -5.37 4.54 -10.47
CA VAL A 120 -5.43 3.63 -11.62
C VAL A 120 -4.06 3.55 -12.31
N LEU A 121 -3.41 4.68 -12.57
CA LEU A 121 -2.10 4.72 -13.19
C LEU A 121 -1.03 4.01 -12.33
N VAL A 122 -1.00 4.28 -11.03
CA VAL A 122 -0.03 3.65 -10.11
C VAL A 122 -0.21 2.13 -10.04
N ASN A 123 -1.44 1.63 -10.13
CA ASN A 123 -1.72 0.20 -10.08
C ASN A 123 -1.58 -0.50 -11.44
N ILE A 124 -1.90 0.18 -12.53
CA ILE A 124 -1.91 -0.41 -13.87
C ILE A 124 -0.52 -0.34 -14.52
N VAL A 125 0.22 0.76 -14.34
CA VAL A 125 1.54 0.95 -14.97
C VAL A 125 2.52 -0.17 -14.67
N PRO A 126 2.72 -0.63 -13.43
CA PRO A 126 3.60 -1.76 -13.15
C PRO A 126 3.17 -3.05 -13.85
N SER A 127 1.88 -3.31 -13.92
CA SER A 127 1.32 -4.49 -14.59
C SER A 127 1.55 -4.45 -16.11
N ILE A 128 1.35 -3.30 -16.74
CA ILE A 128 1.62 -3.09 -18.17
C ILE A 128 3.11 -3.24 -18.48
N LEU A 129 3.99 -2.69 -17.63
CA LEU A 129 5.42 -2.83 -17.79
C LEU A 129 5.87 -4.30 -17.69
N LEU A 130 5.29 -5.04 -16.75
CA LEU A 130 5.59 -6.44 -16.55
C LEU A 130 5.13 -7.28 -17.76
N ILE A 131 3.93 -7.06 -18.27
CA ILE A 131 3.41 -7.72 -19.47
C ILE A 131 4.26 -7.35 -20.68
N GLY A 132 4.60 -6.08 -20.85
CA GLY A 132 5.47 -5.61 -21.92
C GLY A 132 6.86 -6.25 -21.88
N ALA A 133 7.45 -6.38 -20.70
CA ALA A 133 8.73 -7.06 -20.52
C ALA A 133 8.66 -8.54 -20.89
N VAL A 134 7.60 -9.24 -20.48
CA VAL A 134 7.38 -10.64 -20.81
C VAL A 134 7.21 -10.83 -22.33
N LEU A 135 6.37 -10.01 -22.96
CA LEU A 135 6.16 -10.05 -24.41
C LEU A 135 7.44 -9.74 -25.19
N TRP A 136 8.20 -8.75 -24.74
CA TRP A 136 9.49 -8.42 -25.34
C TRP A 136 10.48 -9.60 -25.25
N LEU A 137 10.51 -10.26 -24.09
CA LEU A 137 11.35 -11.42 -23.87
C LEU A 137 10.95 -12.58 -24.79
N PHE A 138 9.66 -12.88 -24.88
CA PHE A 138 9.14 -13.90 -25.79
C PHE A 138 9.47 -13.58 -27.24
N ASN A 139 9.32 -12.34 -27.66
CA ASN A 139 9.64 -11.91 -29.02
C ASN A 139 11.14 -12.04 -29.31
N LYS A 140 11.98 -11.76 -28.34
CA LYS A 140 13.43 -11.92 -28.48
C LYS A 140 13.86 -13.39 -28.57
N ILE A 141 13.23 -14.26 -27.78
CA ILE A 141 13.48 -15.70 -27.81
C ILE A 141 12.97 -16.31 -29.15
N SER A 142 11.78 -15.90 -29.57
CA SER A 142 11.16 -16.35 -30.80
C SER A 142 11.87 -15.82 -32.05
N GLY A 143 12.40 -14.59 -32.00
CA GLY A 143 13.17 -14.00 -33.09
C GLY A 143 14.56 -14.62 -33.29
N SER A 144 15.11 -15.28 -32.28
CA SER A 144 16.40 -16.00 -32.36
C SER A 144 16.31 -17.34 -33.10
N ASN A 145 15.11 -17.88 -33.31
CA ASN A 145 14.87 -19.15 -34.00
C ASN A 145 14.52 -19.01 -35.49
N LYS A 146 14.54 -17.82 -36.05
CA LYS A 146 14.18 -17.58 -37.47
C LYS A 146 15.35 -17.59 -38.45
N ASN A 147 16.53 -18.00 -38.05
CA ASN A 147 17.65 -18.24 -38.94
C ASN A 147 17.95 -19.72 -39.01
#